data_99a52163596379deeb68c7f480e8f351
#
_entry.id   99a52163596379deeb68c7f480e8f351
#
_cell.length_a   1.000
_cell.length_b   1.000
_cell.length_c   1.000
_cell.angle_alpha   90.00
_cell.angle_beta   90.00
_cell.angle_gamma   90.00
#
_symmetry.space_group_name_H-M   'P 1'
#
loop_
_entity.id
_entity.type
_entity.pdbx_description
1 polymer ?
#
loop_
_entity_poly.entity_id
_entity_poly.type
_entity_poly.pdbx_seq_one_letter_code
_entity_poly.pdbx_strand_id
1 'polypeptide(L)'
;MSDMFASASAFNQDIGSWNTEKVTNMEKMFAYASAFNKDIGGWKTEKVTNMVYMFLNASAFNQDIGGWKTDKVTNMEAMFAHASAFNQDIGGWKTDKVTNMVYMFHNASAFNQDICLLYTSPSPRDVEESRMPSSA
;
A
#
# COMPACT_ATOMS: atom_id res chain seq x y z
N MET A 1 6.32 10.61 8.44
CA MET A 1 4.84 10.70 8.41
C MET A 1 4.16 9.44 8.95
N SER A 2 4.89 8.62 9.70
CA SER A 2 4.27 7.42 10.23
C SER A 2 3.10 7.76 11.15
N ASP A 3 2.08 6.94 11.10
CA ASP A 3 0.89 7.03 11.96
C ASP A 3 0.08 8.34 11.84
N MET A 4 0.40 9.22 10.90
CA MET A 4 -0.20 10.55 10.89
C MET A 4 -1.74 10.55 10.88
N PHE A 5 -2.34 9.66 10.10
CA PHE A 5 -3.80 9.56 10.04
C PHE A 5 -4.31 8.21 10.55
N ALA A 6 -3.48 7.50 11.33
CA ALA A 6 -3.89 6.20 11.84
C ALA A 6 -5.15 6.34 12.70
N SER A 7 -6.12 5.50 12.42
CA SER A 7 -7.42 5.49 13.09
C SER A 7 -8.24 6.78 12.93
N ALA A 8 -7.87 7.64 12.00
CA ALA A 8 -8.66 8.84 11.70
C ALA A 8 -9.84 8.43 10.80
N SER A 9 -10.84 7.80 11.40
CA SER A 9 -11.90 7.12 10.65
C SER A 9 -12.81 8.02 9.82
N ALA A 10 -12.84 9.32 10.11
CA ALA A 10 -13.63 10.27 9.35
C ALA A 10 -12.81 11.14 8.41
N PHE A 11 -11.48 11.01 8.45
CA PHE A 11 -10.61 11.87 7.66
C PHE A 11 -10.75 11.56 6.17
N ASN A 12 -11.05 12.57 5.38
CA ASN A 12 -11.12 12.42 3.93
C ASN A 12 -10.88 13.79 3.27
N GLN A 13 -9.76 14.42 3.57
CA GLN A 13 -9.44 15.73 3.02
C GLN A 13 -8.37 15.63 1.94
N ASP A 14 -8.32 16.63 1.06
CA ASP A 14 -7.36 16.67 -0.03
C ASP A 14 -5.97 17.01 0.50
N ILE A 15 -5.07 16.06 0.44
CA ILE A 15 -3.68 16.22 0.84
C ILE A 15 -2.74 15.90 -0.31
N GLY A 16 -3.27 15.83 -1.52
CA GLY A 16 -2.48 15.43 -2.69
C GLY A 16 -1.35 16.38 -3.03
N SER A 17 -1.47 17.66 -2.64
CA SER A 17 -0.45 18.65 -2.93
C SER A 17 0.65 18.73 -1.87
N TRP A 18 0.59 17.91 -0.84
CA TRP A 18 1.62 17.92 0.21
C TRP A 18 2.99 17.57 -0.37
N ASN A 19 4.03 18.22 0.16
CA ASN A 19 5.39 17.92 -0.23
C ASN A 19 5.92 16.75 0.59
N THR A 20 6.01 15.59 -0.03
CA THR A 20 6.44 14.37 0.64
C THR A 20 7.86 13.96 0.24
N GLU A 21 8.59 14.84 -0.44
CA GLU A 21 9.87 14.54 -1.06
C GLU A 21 10.93 14.00 -0.08
N LYS A 22 10.85 14.40 1.18
CA LYS A 22 11.82 13.97 2.19
C LYS A 22 11.33 12.83 3.08
N VAL A 23 10.13 12.32 2.84
CA VAL A 23 9.54 11.30 3.70
C VAL A 23 10.22 9.96 3.46
N THR A 24 10.63 9.30 4.54
CA THR A 24 11.26 7.99 4.47
C THR A 24 10.41 6.89 5.09
N ASN A 25 9.48 7.23 5.96
CA ASN A 25 8.67 6.25 6.70
C ASN A 25 7.19 6.61 6.60
N MET A 26 6.40 5.72 6.03
CA MET A 26 4.96 5.87 5.91
C MET A 26 4.20 4.75 6.62
N GLU A 27 4.84 4.14 7.63
CA GLU A 27 4.22 3.05 8.39
C GLU A 27 2.90 3.50 9.00
N LYS A 28 1.85 2.73 8.78
CA LYS A 28 0.52 2.94 9.36
C LYS A 28 -0.12 4.29 9.04
N MET A 29 0.38 5.00 8.04
CA MET A 29 -0.08 6.38 7.81
C MET A 29 -1.59 6.50 7.69
N PHE A 30 -2.24 5.57 7.02
CA PHE A 30 -3.69 5.56 6.85
C PHE A 30 -4.35 4.30 7.43
N ALA A 31 -3.68 3.63 8.36
CA ALA A 31 -4.24 2.43 8.98
C ALA A 31 -5.54 2.78 9.68
N TYR A 32 -6.58 2.05 9.37
CA TYR A 32 -7.92 2.26 9.93
C TYR A 32 -8.55 3.62 9.57
N ALA A 33 -7.99 4.33 8.61
CA ALA A 33 -8.61 5.55 8.10
C ALA A 33 -9.69 5.16 7.10
N SER A 34 -10.82 4.69 7.62
CA SER A 34 -11.82 3.97 6.84
C SER A 34 -12.59 4.82 5.83
N ALA A 35 -12.55 6.15 5.95
CA ALA A 35 -13.23 7.03 5.00
C ALA A 35 -12.29 7.65 3.97
N PHE A 36 -10.97 7.53 4.17
CA PHE A 36 -10.02 8.22 3.30
C PHE A 36 -10.01 7.65 1.89
N ASN A 37 -10.26 8.50 0.92
CA ASN A 37 -10.21 8.11 -0.49
C ASN A 37 -9.92 9.32 -1.37
N LYS A 38 -8.79 9.99 -1.14
CA LYS A 38 -8.38 11.14 -1.95
C LYS A 38 -7.12 10.82 -2.75
N ASP A 39 -6.94 11.54 -3.85
CA ASP A 39 -5.83 11.31 -4.75
C ASP A 39 -4.50 11.71 -4.10
N ILE A 40 -3.63 10.75 -3.92
CA ILE A 40 -2.27 10.96 -3.44
C ILE A 40 -1.25 10.38 -4.43
N GLY A 41 -1.68 10.15 -5.67
CA GLY A 41 -0.82 9.57 -6.69
C GLY A 41 0.37 10.42 -7.06
N GLY A 42 0.28 11.74 -6.83
CA GLY A 42 1.38 12.66 -7.11
C GLY A 42 2.43 12.76 -6.02
N TRP A 43 2.25 12.06 -4.90
CA TRP A 43 3.22 12.11 -3.82
C TRP A 43 4.59 11.59 -4.28
N LYS A 44 5.65 12.20 -3.77
CA LYS A 44 7.00 11.78 -4.06
C LYS A 44 7.43 10.75 -3.03
N THR A 45 7.65 9.53 -3.48
CA THR A 45 7.92 8.41 -2.58
C THR A 45 9.32 7.83 -2.77
N GLU A 46 10.18 8.52 -3.50
CA GLU A 46 11.51 8.00 -3.87
C GLU A 46 12.39 7.65 -2.67
N LYS A 47 12.16 8.29 -1.54
CA LYS A 47 12.97 8.05 -0.35
C LYS A 47 12.30 7.15 0.69
N VAL A 48 11.10 6.68 0.41
CA VAL A 48 10.36 5.86 1.37
C VAL A 48 10.93 4.47 1.44
N THR A 49 11.23 4.00 2.65
CA THR A 49 11.75 2.66 2.88
C THR A 49 10.78 1.75 3.61
N ASN A 50 9.76 2.30 4.27
CA ASN A 50 8.84 1.53 5.09
C ASN A 50 7.39 1.91 4.76
N MET A 51 6.60 0.93 4.31
CA MET A 51 5.18 1.09 4.01
C MET A 51 4.34 0.04 4.77
N VAL A 52 4.85 -0.46 5.91
CA VAL A 52 4.15 -1.47 6.71
C VAL A 52 2.81 -0.93 7.16
N TYR A 53 1.75 -1.69 6.96
CA TYR A 53 0.40 -1.37 7.41
C TYR A 53 -0.15 -0.04 6.89
N MET A 54 0.42 0.51 5.82
CA MET A 54 0.07 1.88 5.39
C MET A 54 -1.42 2.07 5.14
N PHE A 55 -2.08 1.10 4.52
CA PHE A 55 -3.51 1.15 4.23
C PHE A 55 -4.29 0.02 4.91
N LEU A 56 -3.76 -0.51 6.01
CA LEU A 56 -4.44 -1.58 6.75
C LEU A 56 -5.84 -1.11 7.15
N ASN A 57 -6.86 -1.85 6.76
CA ASN A 57 -8.26 -1.52 7.05
C ASN A 57 -8.69 -0.13 6.53
N ALA A 58 -8.02 0.40 5.53
CA ALA A 58 -8.46 1.63 4.86
C ALA A 58 -9.52 1.24 3.83
N SER A 59 -10.73 0.97 4.31
CA SER A 59 -11.75 0.25 3.55
C SER A 59 -12.36 1.02 2.39
N ALA A 60 -12.18 2.34 2.32
CA ALA A 60 -12.69 3.13 1.20
C ALA A 60 -11.61 3.50 0.19
N PHE A 61 -10.34 3.32 0.52
CA PHE A 61 -9.27 3.81 -0.34
C PHE A 61 -9.18 3.03 -1.65
N ASN A 62 -9.28 3.72 -2.76
CA ASN A 62 -9.14 3.11 -4.07
C ASN A 62 -8.65 4.15 -5.08
N GLN A 63 -7.48 4.73 -4.84
CA GLN A 63 -6.90 5.73 -5.74
C GLN A 63 -5.67 5.19 -6.45
N ASP A 64 -5.37 5.75 -7.61
CA ASP A 64 -4.24 5.31 -8.42
C ASP A 64 -2.92 5.76 -7.77
N ILE A 65 -2.17 4.80 -7.29
CA ILE A 65 -0.84 5.02 -6.74
C ILE A 65 0.21 4.22 -7.51
N GLY A 66 -0.14 3.80 -8.73
CA GLY A 66 0.76 3.01 -9.57
C GLY A 66 2.03 3.73 -9.98
N GLY A 67 2.02 5.07 -9.96
CA GLY A 67 3.19 5.85 -10.29
C GLY A 67 4.17 6.08 -9.15
N TRP A 68 3.86 5.59 -7.95
CA TRP A 68 4.78 5.75 -6.83
C TRP A 68 6.09 5.04 -7.09
N LYS A 69 7.19 5.64 -6.64
CA LYS A 69 8.51 5.03 -6.72
C LYS A 69 8.76 4.22 -5.47
N THR A 70 8.93 2.93 -5.63
CA THR A 70 9.09 2.03 -4.49
C THR A 70 10.47 1.39 -4.46
N ASP A 71 11.42 1.96 -5.20
CA ASP A 71 12.76 1.38 -5.37
C ASP A 71 13.51 1.15 -4.06
N LYS A 72 13.23 1.94 -3.04
CA LYS A 72 13.92 1.84 -1.75
C LYS A 72 13.10 1.17 -0.66
N VAL A 73 11.89 0.75 -0.96
CA VAL A 73 11.02 0.13 0.05
C VAL A 73 11.51 -1.27 0.37
N THR A 74 11.66 -1.55 1.67
CA THR A 74 12.14 -2.85 2.13
C THR A 74 11.05 -3.67 2.81
N ASN A 75 9.97 -3.06 3.25
CA ASN A 75 8.93 -3.78 3.97
C ASN A 75 7.55 -3.26 3.60
N MET A 76 6.70 -4.16 3.11
CA MET A 76 5.32 -3.87 2.73
C MET A 76 4.35 -4.80 3.45
N GLU A 77 4.71 -5.26 4.65
CA GLU A 77 3.87 -6.19 5.42
C GLU A 77 2.47 -5.61 5.60
N ALA A 78 1.46 -6.41 5.25
CA ALA A 78 0.04 -6.08 5.44
C ALA A 78 -0.36 -4.69 4.91
N MET A 79 0.33 -4.19 3.89
CA MET A 79 0.11 -2.82 3.40
C MET A 79 -1.34 -2.56 3.01
N PHE A 80 -2.01 -3.52 2.38
CA PHE A 80 -3.39 -3.38 1.95
C PHE A 80 -4.31 -4.41 2.63
N ALA A 81 -3.90 -4.96 3.77
CA ALA A 81 -4.73 -5.96 4.45
C ALA A 81 -6.07 -5.33 4.83
N HIS A 82 -7.15 -6.01 4.51
CA HIS A 82 -8.52 -5.55 4.77
C HIS A 82 -8.86 -4.21 4.07
N ALA A 83 -8.09 -3.79 3.08
CA ALA A 83 -8.42 -2.63 2.26
C ALA A 83 -9.42 -3.08 1.19
N SER A 84 -10.67 -3.21 1.58
CA SER A 84 -11.68 -3.95 0.82
C SER A 84 -12.11 -3.30 -0.49
N ALA A 85 -11.80 -2.02 -0.71
CA ALA A 85 -12.14 -1.35 -1.96
C ALA A 85 -10.96 -1.21 -2.92
N PHE A 86 -9.74 -1.43 -2.45
CA PHE A 86 -8.56 -1.15 -3.27
C PHE A 86 -8.43 -2.12 -4.43
N ASN A 87 -8.38 -1.58 -5.64
CA ASN A 87 -8.22 -2.38 -6.85
C ASN A 87 -7.52 -1.54 -7.93
N GLN A 88 -6.29 -1.13 -7.70
CA GLN A 88 -5.55 -0.32 -8.66
C GLN A 88 -4.31 -1.07 -9.14
N ASP A 89 -3.86 -0.74 -10.36
CA ASP A 89 -2.71 -1.39 -10.96
C ASP A 89 -1.43 -0.88 -10.31
N ILE A 90 -0.75 -1.74 -9.58
CA ILE A 90 0.54 -1.45 -8.98
C ILE A 90 1.63 -2.34 -9.57
N GLY A 91 1.38 -2.92 -10.74
CA GLY A 91 2.33 -3.85 -11.36
C GLY A 91 3.66 -3.21 -11.74
N GLY A 92 3.73 -1.89 -11.82
CA GLY A 92 4.98 -1.19 -12.11
C GLY A 92 5.87 -0.92 -10.93
N TRP A 93 5.42 -1.26 -9.72
CA TRP A 93 6.23 -1.03 -8.53
C TRP A 93 7.49 -1.88 -8.55
N LYS A 94 8.59 -1.33 -8.04
CA LYS A 94 9.85 -2.07 -7.92
C LYS A 94 9.91 -2.69 -6.55
N THR A 95 10.13 -3.98 -6.50
CA THR A 95 10.17 -4.70 -5.23
C THR A 95 11.50 -5.39 -4.99
N ASP A 96 12.55 -4.98 -5.71
CA ASP A 96 13.86 -5.64 -5.62
C ASP A 96 14.43 -5.63 -4.21
N LYS A 97 14.11 -4.62 -3.42
CA LYS A 97 14.62 -4.51 -2.06
C LYS A 97 13.62 -4.91 -0.99
N VAL A 98 12.42 -5.31 -1.39
CA VAL A 98 11.40 -5.70 -0.42
C VAL A 98 11.71 -7.08 0.12
N THR A 99 11.79 -7.20 1.45
CA THR A 99 12.07 -8.47 2.10
C THR A 99 10.86 -9.04 2.83
N ASN A 100 9.79 -8.27 2.96
CA ASN A 100 8.59 -8.76 3.66
C ASN A 100 7.34 -8.20 2.98
N MET A 101 6.50 -9.10 2.43
CA MET A 101 5.21 -8.76 1.85
C MET A 101 4.10 -9.63 2.48
N VAL A 102 4.34 -10.19 3.67
CA VAL A 102 3.39 -11.07 4.32
C VAL A 102 2.07 -10.35 4.52
N TYR A 103 0.98 -11.00 4.19
CA TYR A 103 -0.39 -10.47 4.34
C TYR A 103 -0.67 -9.18 3.57
N MET A 104 0.14 -8.85 2.57
CA MET A 104 -0.01 -7.59 1.83
C MET A 104 -1.44 -7.34 1.32
N PHE A 105 -2.10 -8.38 0.83
CA PHE A 105 -3.46 -8.26 0.30
C PHE A 105 -4.46 -9.13 1.07
N HIS A 106 -4.17 -9.44 2.32
CA HIS A 106 -5.04 -10.31 3.12
C HIS A 106 -6.42 -9.66 3.26
N ASN A 107 -7.46 -10.37 2.84
CA ASN A 107 -8.84 -9.87 2.86
C ASN A 107 -9.05 -8.57 2.06
N ALA A 108 -8.20 -8.28 1.09
CA ALA A 108 -8.41 -7.16 0.18
C ALA A 108 -9.34 -7.65 -0.95
N SER A 109 -10.63 -7.75 -0.64
CA SER A 109 -11.59 -8.51 -1.42
C SER A 109 -11.83 -8.00 -2.84
N ALA A 110 -11.62 -6.71 -3.10
CA ALA A 110 -11.80 -6.17 -4.43
C ALA A 110 -10.56 -6.27 -5.31
N PHE A 111 -9.40 -6.55 -4.71
CA PHE A 111 -8.15 -6.50 -5.46
C PHE A 111 -8.06 -7.64 -6.47
N ASN A 112 -7.89 -7.30 -7.74
CA ASN A 112 -7.85 -8.28 -8.79
C ASN A 112 -6.93 -7.79 -9.93
N GLN A 113 -5.69 -7.45 -9.60
CA GLN A 113 -4.73 -6.95 -10.57
C GLN A 113 -3.62 -7.97 -10.80
N ASP A 114 -2.98 -7.87 -11.97
CA ASP A 114 -1.84 -8.71 -12.28
C ASP A 114 -0.62 -8.16 -11.58
N ILE A 115 -0.13 -8.90 -10.58
CA ILE A 115 1.01 -8.48 -9.79
C ILE A 115 2.16 -9.48 -9.91
N CYS A 116 2.23 -10.25 -10.97
CA CYS A 116 3.28 -11.25 -11.14
C CYS A 116 4.68 -10.66 -10.97
N LEU A 117 4.91 -9.45 -11.47
CA LEU A 117 6.23 -8.83 -11.39
C LEU A 117 6.62 -8.43 -9.97
N LEU A 118 5.65 -8.30 -9.07
CA LEU A 118 5.95 -7.97 -7.68
C LEU A 118 6.53 -9.17 -6.93
N TYR A 119 6.36 -10.36 -7.48
CA TYR A 119 6.72 -11.59 -6.78
C TYR A 119 8.14 -12.04 -7.10
N THR A 120 8.97 -11.14 -7.57
CA THR A 120 10.33 -11.52 -7.92
C THR A 120 11.28 -11.45 -6.73
N SER A 121 10.95 -10.68 -5.72
CA SER A 121 11.84 -10.51 -4.57
C SER A 121 11.51 -11.38 -3.37
N PRO A 122 10.27 -11.34 -2.83
CA PRO A 122 9.97 -12.20 -1.67
C PRO A 122 9.82 -13.65 -2.13
N SER A 123 9.81 -14.57 -1.20
CA SER A 123 9.64 -15.95 -1.55
C SER A 123 8.21 -16.17 -2.03
N PRO A 124 7.99 -17.12 -2.93
CA PRO A 124 6.64 -17.41 -3.39
C PRO A 124 5.69 -17.77 -2.26
N ARG A 125 6.20 -18.38 -1.23
CA ARG A 125 5.37 -18.76 -0.10
C ARG A 125 4.80 -17.57 0.63
N ASP A 126 5.61 -16.53 0.84
CA ASP A 126 5.13 -15.33 1.51
C ASP A 126 4.05 -14.66 0.69
N VAL A 127 4.19 -14.68 -0.62
CA VAL A 127 3.19 -14.12 -1.49
C VAL A 127 1.89 -14.89 -1.40
N GLU A 128 1.93 -16.19 -1.37
CA GLU A 128 0.73 -17.02 -1.27
C GLU A 128 -0.01 -16.76 0.03
N GLU A 129 0.70 -16.52 1.11
CA GLU A 129 0.07 -16.23 2.38
C GLU A 129 -0.55 -14.84 2.42
N SER A 130 0.02 -13.90 1.69
CA SER A 130 -0.45 -12.53 1.76
C SER A 130 -1.60 -12.24 0.82
N ARG A 131 -1.74 -13.01 -0.24
CA ARG A 131 -2.77 -12.73 -1.23
C ARG A 131 -3.91 -13.71 -1.15
N MET A 132 -5.12 -13.22 -1.08
CA MET A 132 -6.29 -14.06 -1.18
C MET A 132 -6.43 -14.50 -2.62
N PRO A 133 -6.57 -15.79 -2.86
CA PRO A 133 -6.76 -16.27 -4.21
C PRO A 133 -8.13 -15.96 -4.65
N SER A 134 -8.31 -14.81 -5.01
CA SER A 134 -9.57 -14.30 -5.29
C SER A 134 -10.28 -15.03 -6.22
N SER A 135 -9.82 -15.52 -6.95
CA SER A 135 -10.59 -15.87 -7.90
C SER A 135 -10.24 -16.94 -8.40
N ALA A 136 -9.54 -17.37 -7.71
CA ALA A 136 -9.18 -18.49 -8.30
C ALA A 136 -9.87 -18.64 -9.53
#